data_d5945e2ae02f9e571d58b31b24cf7c54
#
_entry.id   d5945e2ae02f9e571d58b31b24cf7c54
#
_cell.length_a   1.000
_cell.length_b   1.000
_cell.length_c   1.000
_cell.angle_alpha   90.00
_cell.angle_beta   90.00
_cell.angle_gamma   90.00
#
_symmetry.space_group_name_H-M   'P 1'
#
loop_
_entity.id
_entity.type
_entity.pdbx_description
1 polymer ?
#
loop_
_entity_poly.entity_id
_entity_poly.type
_entity_poly.pdbx_seq_one_letter_code
_entity_poly.pdbx_strand_id
1 'polypeptide(L)'
;NRRSFHESIPQLIQKSKKIFDNKSQNQIDLFFRNDNFETLIDEKFEWNFQEKMLKEFETIGFYLSDHPLNQYKNIFDEYNITKYSEFITDQDQTESMVASTILKIQEKKTQKGTSYAIIKFSDLGGIFELFVFSDLYELNRDNIKEGKSVITTLSKNFNDSEQRLRINVKKIIPLDEIINKPINSLKVKISNSKDFDLLSQILVNQGNVKVEFEIVDNNKKYTIKLKKKRFVDKNILNSI
;
A
#
# COMPACT_ATOMS: atom_id res chain seq x y z
N ASN A 1 18.00 14.80 -6.50
CA ASN A 1 16.92 13.96 -6.01
C ASN A 1 17.48 12.77 -5.21
N ARG A 2 16.63 11.97 -4.55
CA ARG A 2 17.04 10.88 -3.67
C ARG A 2 17.78 9.76 -4.42
N ARG A 3 17.32 9.39 -5.61
CA ARG A 3 17.96 8.37 -6.45
C ARG A 3 19.36 8.77 -6.87
N SER A 4 19.52 9.99 -7.38
CA SER A 4 20.83 10.51 -7.78
C SER A 4 21.84 10.42 -6.64
N PHE A 5 21.45 10.85 -5.43
CA PHE A 5 22.30 10.78 -4.26
C PHE A 5 22.64 9.33 -3.86
N HIS A 6 21.63 8.47 -3.77
CA HIS A 6 21.80 7.07 -3.39
C HIS A 6 22.75 6.31 -4.33
N GLU A 7 22.60 6.49 -5.64
CA GLU A 7 23.44 5.80 -6.62
C GLU A 7 24.88 6.37 -6.66
N SER A 8 25.09 7.61 -6.22
CA SER A 8 26.42 8.22 -6.13
C SER A 8 27.18 7.87 -4.84
N ILE A 9 26.52 7.29 -3.82
CA ILE A 9 27.16 6.95 -2.53
C ILE A 9 28.45 6.13 -2.69
N PRO A 10 28.53 5.06 -3.49
CA PRO A 10 29.76 4.27 -3.64
C PRO A 10 30.94 5.09 -4.15
N GLN A 11 30.70 5.97 -5.13
CA GLN A 11 31.74 6.85 -5.68
C GLN A 11 32.20 7.90 -4.66
N LEU A 12 31.25 8.47 -3.91
CA LEU A 12 31.53 9.43 -2.84
C LEU A 12 32.38 8.80 -1.73
N ILE A 13 32.06 7.57 -1.32
CA ILE A 13 32.83 6.82 -0.32
C ILE A 13 34.25 6.52 -0.85
N GLN A 14 34.37 6.08 -2.09
CA GLN A 14 35.68 5.79 -2.70
C GLN A 14 36.54 7.04 -2.75
N LYS A 15 35.97 8.17 -3.17
CA LYS A 15 36.69 9.46 -3.20
C LYS A 15 37.09 9.92 -1.80
N SER A 16 36.19 9.81 -0.84
CA SER A 16 36.47 10.15 0.56
C SER A 16 37.61 9.32 1.15
N LYS A 17 37.63 8.00 0.88
CA LYS A 17 38.75 7.13 1.30
C LYS A 17 40.07 7.57 0.69
N LYS A 18 40.11 7.83 -0.63
CA LYS A 18 41.34 8.32 -1.30
C LYS A 18 41.86 9.62 -0.68
N ILE A 19 40.94 10.57 -0.40
CA ILE A 19 41.33 11.84 0.25
C ILE A 19 41.91 11.58 1.64
N PHE A 20 41.31 10.68 2.42
CA PHE A 20 41.77 10.33 3.75
C PHE A 20 43.17 9.66 3.70
N ASP A 21 43.35 8.69 2.82
CA ASP A 21 44.60 7.96 2.65
C ASP A 21 45.76 8.93 2.21
N ASN A 22 45.48 9.82 1.26
CA ASN A 22 46.45 10.84 0.81
C ASN A 22 46.83 11.82 1.95
N LYS A 23 45.87 12.25 2.76
CA LYS A 23 46.14 13.09 3.93
C LYS A 23 46.98 12.37 4.98
N SER A 24 46.71 11.09 5.24
CA SER A 24 47.46 10.31 6.23
C SER A 24 48.91 10.04 5.80
N GLN A 25 49.17 10.01 4.49
CA GLN A 25 50.52 9.80 3.91
C GLN A 25 51.26 11.11 3.59
N ASN A 26 50.73 12.28 3.97
CA ASN A 26 51.25 13.59 3.61
C ASN A 26 51.48 13.78 2.09
N GLN A 27 50.77 13.03 1.26
CA GLN A 27 50.83 13.18 -0.20
C GLN A 27 49.85 14.25 -0.65
N ILE A 28 50.36 15.30 -1.29
CA ILE A 28 49.53 16.32 -1.95
C ILE A 28 49.24 15.79 -3.36
N ASP A 29 48.02 15.37 -3.62
CA ASP A 29 47.59 14.99 -4.95
C ASP A 29 47.46 16.26 -5.81
N LEU A 30 48.40 16.45 -6.72
CA LEU A 30 48.49 17.63 -7.62
C LEU A 30 47.28 17.75 -8.56
N PHE A 31 46.53 16.67 -8.74
CA PHE A 31 45.33 16.61 -9.59
C PHE A 31 44.02 16.90 -8.83
N PHE A 32 44.08 17.02 -7.49
CA PHE A 32 42.91 17.30 -6.66
C PHE A 32 42.55 18.78 -6.50
N ARG A 33 43.19 19.66 -7.30
CA ARG A 33 42.79 21.07 -7.32
C ARG A 33 41.49 21.25 -8.10
N ASN A 34 40.36 21.44 -7.39
CA ASN A 34 39.07 21.91 -7.89
C ASN A 34 38.08 20.91 -8.50
N ASP A 35 38.09 19.63 -8.14
CA ASP A 35 36.88 18.83 -8.44
C ASP A 35 35.78 19.18 -7.45
N ASN A 36 34.83 19.99 -7.87
CA ASN A 36 33.60 20.27 -7.13
C ASN A 36 32.89 18.96 -6.84
N PHE A 37 32.50 18.72 -5.58
CA PHE A 37 31.71 17.54 -5.18
C PHE A 37 30.40 17.45 -5.96
N GLU A 38 29.92 18.57 -6.47
CA GLU A 38 28.71 18.65 -7.32
C GLU A 38 28.79 17.83 -8.61
N THR A 39 30.01 17.65 -9.19
CA THR A 39 30.19 16.87 -10.43
C THR A 39 30.15 15.35 -10.24
N LEU A 40 30.11 14.87 -8.99
CA LEU A 40 30.04 13.43 -8.69
C LEU A 40 28.61 12.90 -8.56
N ILE A 41 27.61 13.75 -8.54
CA ILE A 41 26.22 13.35 -8.45
C ILE A 41 25.62 13.41 -9.85
N ASP A 42 25.52 12.25 -10.49
CA ASP A 42 24.84 12.13 -11.76
C ASP A 42 23.35 12.43 -11.57
N GLU A 43 22.81 13.35 -12.35
CA GLU A 43 21.38 13.62 -12.35
C GLU A 43 20.62 12.46 -12.95
N LYS A 44 19.75 11.85 -12.16
CA LYS A 44 18.88 10.74 -12.54
C LYS A 44 17.42 11.12 -12.32
N PHE A 45 16.51 10.50 -13.06
CA PHE A 45 15.09 10.59 -12.75
C PHE A 45 14.82 10.03 -11.36
N GLU A 46 13.91 10.66 -10.62
CA GLU A 46 13.50 10.17 -9.31
C GLU A 46 12.87 8.77 -9.40
N TRP A 47 12.96 8.00 -8.33
CA TRP A 47 12.25 6.74 -8.24
C TRP A 47 10.75 6.94 -8.38
N ASN A 48 10.07 5.98 -8.98
CA ASN A 48 8.62 5.94 -8.93
C ASN A 48 8.14 5.78 -7.47
N PHE A 49 6.84 5.99 -7.25
CA PHE A 49 6.27 5.96 -5.90
C PHE A 49 6.56 4.64 -5.16
N GLN A 50 6.39 3.50 -5.82
CA GLN A 50 6.58 2.18 -5.21
C GLN A 50 8.05 1.92 -4.85
N GLU A 51 8.97 2.24 -5.77
CA GLU A 51 10.41 2.12 -5.52
C GLU A 51 10.85 3.01 -4.36
N LYS A 52 10.34 4.25 -4.31
CA LYS A 52 10.63 5.19 -3.24
C LYS A 52 10.18 4.66 -1.88
N MET A 53 8.95 4.13 -1.80
CA MET A 53 8.42 3.53 -0.57
C MET A 53 9.24 2.29 -0.16
N LEU A 54 9.61 1.44 -1.12
CA LEU A 54 10.44 0.28 -0.86
C LEU A 54 11.81 0.67 -0.30
N LYS A 55 12.50 1.64 -0.92
CA LYS A 55 13.81 2.13 -0.45
C LYS A 55 13.74 2.76 0.93
N GLU A 56 12.68 3.51 1.20
CA GLU A 56 12.44 4.09 2.52
C GLU A 56 12.27 2.97 3.57
N PHE A 57 11.43 1.99 3.27
CA PHE A 57 11.21 0.84 4.15
C PHE A 57 12.47 -0.01 4.37
N GLU A 58 13.23 -0.34 3.31
CA GLU A 58 14.51 -1.06 3.40
C GLU A 58 15.53 -0.35 4.30
N THR A 59 15.51 0.99 4.30
CA THR A 59 16.50 1.79 5.02
C THR A 59 16.16 2.01 6.49
N ILE A 60 14.89 2.30 6.81
CA ILE A 60 14.47 2.73 8.15
C ILE A 60 13.43 1.80 8.79
N GLY A 61 12.87 0.85 8.05
CA GLY A 61 11.92 -0.15 8.56
C GLY A 61 10.50 0.35 8.77
N PHE A 62 10.17 1.55 8.29
CA PHE A 62 8.82 2.12 8.28
C PHE A 62 8.67 3.16 7.17
N TYR A 63 7.43 3.61 6.93
CA TYR A 63 7.12 4.60 5.90
C TYR A 63 7.05 5.99 6.53
N LEU A 64 7.86 6.93 6.02
CA LEU A 64 7.99 8.29 6.55
C LEU A 64 7.34 9.33 5.66
N SER A 65 7.59 9.26 4.35
CA SER A 65 7.13 10.31 3.42
C SER A 65 5.69 10.13 2.97
N ASP A 66 5.22 8.89 2.86
CA ASP A 66 3.85 8.54 2.49
C ASP A 66 3.60 7.08 2.89
N HIS A 67 2.38 6.57 2.70
CA HIS A 67 2.04 5.18 2.97
C HIS A 67 1.64 4.45 1.68
N PRO A 68 2.11 3.19 1.44
CA PRO A 68 1.79 2.44 0.22
C PRO A 68 0.29 2.29 -0.05
N LEU A 69 -0.52 2.31 1.00
CA LEU A 69 -1.97 2.16 0.91
C LEU A 69 -2.71 3.43 0.47
N ASN A 70 -2.08 4.60 0.50
CA ASN A 70 -2.75 5.87 0.17
C ASN A 70 -3.31 5.91 -1.26
N GLN A 71 -2.64 5.24 -2.19
CA GLN A 71 -3.08 5.14 -3.58
C GLN A 71 -4.36 4.29 -3.77
N TYR A 72 -4.82 3.58 -2.74
CA TYR A 72 -5.94 2.64 -2.83
C TYR A 72 -7.15 3.04 -1.99
N LYS A 73 -7.20 4.27 -1.47
CA LYS A 73 -8.30 4.74 -0.61
C LYS A 73 -9.68 4.55 -1.23
N ASN A 74 -9.85 4.86 -2.52
CA ASN A 74 -11.11 4.70 -3.22
C ASN A 74 -11.59 3.24 -3.23
N ILE A 75 -10.66 2.29 -3.32
CA ILE A 75 -10.96 0.85 -3.24
C ILE A 75 -11.36 0.47 -1.82
N PHE A 76 -10.75 1.07 -0.81
CA PHE A 76 -11.08 0.78 0.59
C PHE A 76 -12.51 1.19 0.94
N ASP A 77 -12.98 2.32 0.43
CA ASP A 77 -14.36 2.77 0.60
C ASP A 77 -15.35 1.79 -0.08
N GLU A 78 -15.02 1.29 -1.29
CA GLU A 78 -15.86 0.33 -2.01
C GLU A 78 -16.02 -1.01 -1.27
N TYR A 79 -14.93 -1.49 -0.65
CA TYR A 79 -14.93 -2.78 0.09
C TYR A 79 -15.22 -2.63 1.58
N ASN A 80 -15.59 -1.44 2.07
CA ASN A 80 -15.80 -1.13 3.48
C ASN A 80 -14.60 -1.55 4.36
N ILE A 81 -13.40 -1.25 3.88
CA ILE A 81 -12.17 -1.51 4.61
C ILE A 81 -11.95 -0.38 5.63
N THR A 82 -11.85 -0.74 6.89
CA THR A 82 -11.66 0.21 8.00
C THR A 82 -10.20 0.25 8.45
N LYS A 83 -9.83 1.29 9.19
CA LYS A 83 -8.53 1.30 9.88
C LYS A 83 -8.60 0.44 11.14
N TYR A 84 -7.47 -0.15 11.51
CA TYR A 84 -7.38 -0.99 12.71
C TYR A 84 -7.82 -0.25 13.98
N SER A 85 -7.41 1.01 14.14
CA SER A 85 -7.80 1.85 15.27
C SER A 85 -9.31 2.09 15.35
N GLU A 86 -9.97 2.32 14.21
CA GLU A 86 -11.42 2.49 14.12
C GLU A 86 -12.14 1.19 14.49
N PHE A 87 -11.68 0.05 13.96
CA PHE A 87 -12.24 -1.26 14.27
C PHE A 87 -12.16 -1.59 15.76
N ILE A 88 -11.06 -1.26 16.46
CA ILE A 88 -10.93 -1.56 17.90
C ILE A 88 -11.86 -0.70 18.73
N THR A 89 -12.05 0.57 18.38
CA THR A 89 -12.87 1.52 19.15
C THR A 89 -14.37 1.37 18.91
N ASP A 90 -14.79 0.87 17.76
CA ASP A 90 -16.20 0.63 17.43
C ASP A 90 -16.72 -0.55 18.23
N GLN A 91 -17.66 -0.34 19.14
CA GLN A 91 -18.22 -1.41 20.01
C GLN A 91 -19.21 -2.33 19.28
N ASP A 92 -19.86 -1.84 18.25
CA ASP A 92 -20.92 -2.56 17.54
C ASP A 92 -20.35 -3.52 16.48
N GLN A 93 -19.18 -3.24 15.95
CA GLN A 93 -18.56 -4.02 14.91
C GLN A 93 -17.73 -5.16 15.48
N THR A 94 -18.16 -6.41 15.30
CA THR A 94 -17.45 -7.62 15.77
C THR A 94 -16.45 -8.17 14.75
N GLU A 95 -16.60 -7.83 13.48
CA GLU A 95 -15.73 -8.27 12.38
C GLU A 95 -15.50 -7.14 11.39
N SER A 96 -14.28 -7.00 10.88
CA SER A 96 -13.92 -6.01 9.86
C SER A 96 -12.79 -6.46 8.96
N MET A 97 -12.71 -5.84 7.79
CA MET A 97 -11.54 -5.92 6.89
C MET A 97 -10.64 -4.72 7.13
N VAL A 98 -9.36 -5.01 7.32
CA VAL A 98 -8.32 -3.99 7.52
C VAL A 98 -7.23 -4.18 6.48
N ALA A 99 -6.95 -3.15 5.69
CA ALA A 99 -5.82 -3.14 4.78
C ALA A 99 -4.56 -2.68 5.52
N SER A 100 -3.47 -3.41 5.37
CA SER A 100 -2.21 -3.09 6.05
C SER A 100 -1.00 -3.57 5.25
N THR A 101 0.14 -2.96 5.50
CA THR A 101 1.43 -3.40 4.98
C THR A 101 2.21 -4.10 6.08
N ILE A 102 2.81 -5.24 5.77
CA ILE A 102 3.60 -6.03 6.69
C ILE A 102 4.96 -5.35 6.90
N LEU A 103 5.24 -4.92 8.12
CA LEU A 103 6.53 -4.31 8.48
C LEU A 103 7.55 -5.34 8.95
N LYS A 104 7.12 -6.31 9.79
CA LYS A 104 8.02 -7.30 10.37
C LYS A 104 7.27 -8.59 10.68
N ILE A 105 7.96 -9.70 10.49
CA ILE A 105 7.45 -11.05 10.77
C ILE A 105 8.36 -11.70 11.81
N GLN A 106 7.77 -12.18 12.90
CA GLN A 106 8.46 -13.00 13.89
C GLN A 106 7.82 -14.38 13.91
N GLU A 107 8.43 -15.33 13.21
CA GLU A 107 8.02 -16.73 13.25
C GLU A 107 8.43 -17.36 14.59
N LYS A 108 7.50 -18.07 15.21
CA LYS A 108 7.72 -18.81 16.44
C LYS A 108 7.12 -20.21 16.32
N LYS A 109 7.62 -21.14 17.13
CA LYS A 109 7.09 -22.50 17.20
C LYS A 109 6.32 -22.70 18.50
N THR A 110 5.20 -23.40 18.40
CA THR A 110 4.45 -23.88 19.56
C THR A 110 5.19 -25.07 20.20
N GLN A 111 4.78 -25.45 21.41
CA GLN A 111 5.30 -26.66 22.06
C GLN A 111 5.08 -27.94 21.22
N LYS A 112 4.07 -27.95 20.36
CA LYS A 112 3.75 -29.05 19.44
C LYS A 112 4.56 -29.01 18.12
N GLY A 113 5.46 -28.02 17.95
CA GLY A 113 6.31 -27.85 16.77
C GLY A 113 5.66 -27.15 15.58
N THR A 114 4.40 -26.72 15.67
CA THR A 114 3.71 -25.95 14.61
C THR A 114 4.17 -24.48 14.62
N SER A 115 4.40 -23.91 13.46
CA SER A 115 4.80 -22.50 13.31
C SER A 115 3.61 -21.56 13.41
N TYR A 116 3.77 -20.45 14.11
CA TYR A 116 2.87 -19.31 14.10
C TYR A 116 3.68 -18.03 13.96
N ALA A 117 3.04 -16.93 13.60
CA ALA A 117 3.75 -15.67 13.45
C ALA A 117 3.13 -14.56 14.32
N ILE A 118 4.01 -13.71 14.85
CA ILE A 118 3.64 -12.38 15.33
C ILE A 118 4.03 -11.41 14.23
N ILE A 119 3.04 -10.74 13.66
CA ILE A 119 3.23 -9.88 12.50
C ILE A 119 2.96 -8.43 12.91
N LYS A 120 3.93 -7.57 12.65
CA LYS A 120 3.80 -6.13 12.80
C LYS A 120 3.31 -5.53 11.50
N PHE A 121 2.19 -4.84 11.58
CA PHE A 121 1.51 -4.21 10.45
C PHE A 121 1.54 -2.69 10.58
N SER A 122 1.42 -2.02 9.42
CA SER A 122 1.13 -0.59 9.33
C SER A 122 -0.09 -0.39 8.44
N ASP A 123 -1.08 0.35 8.93
CA ASP A 123 -2.20 0.84 8.13
C ASP A 123 -2.20 2.37 8.07
N LEU A 124 -3.26 2.98 7.52
CA LEU A 124 -3.39 4.43 7.45
C LEU A 124 -3.68 5.09 8.82
N GLY A 125 -3.95 4.32 9.86
CA GLY A 125 -4.20 4.76 11.23
C GLY A 125 -3.00 4.61 12.17
N GLY A 126 -2.02 3.77 11.80
CA GLY A 126 -0.85 3.54 12.64
C GLY A 126 -0.21 2.16 12.51
N ILE A 127 0.53 1.78 13.53
CA ILE A 127 1.24 0.51 13.60
C ILE A 127 0.59 -0.36 14.68
N PHE A 128 0.41 -1.65 14.37
CA PHE A 128 -0.16 -2.63 15.30
C PHE A 128 0.45 -4.01 15.09
N GLU A 129 0.23 -4.91 16.04
CA GLU A 129 0.73 -6.30 15.96
C GLU A 129 -0.43 -7.28 16.13
N LEU A 130 -0.41 -8.34 15.35
CA LEU A 130 -1.38 -9.42 15.42
C LEU A 130 -0.68 -10.78 15.47
N PHE A 131 -1.35 -11.72 16.14
CA PHE A 131 -0.99 -13.13 16.12
C PHE A 131 -1.68 -13.81 14.94
N VAL A 132 -0.90 -14.47 14.10
CA VAL A 132 -1.40 -15.33 13.02
C VAL A 132 -1.11 -16.77 13.41
N PHE A 133 -2.17 -17.50 13.72
CA PHE A 133 -2.06 -18.89 14.17
C PHE A 133 -1.61 -19.82 13.06
N SER A 134 -1.11 -20.99 13.47
CA SER A 134 -0.41 -21.94 12.62
C SER A 134 -1.14 -22.27 11.31
N ASP A 135 -2.39 -22.63 11.36
CA ASP A 135 -3.15 -23.04 10.17
C ASP A 135 -3.24 -21.92 9.13
N LEU A 136 -3.54 -20.70 9.60
CA LEU A 136 -3.62 -19.52 8.72
C LEU A 136 -2.25 -19.07 8.23
N TYR A 137 -1.23 -19.18 9.09
CA TYR A 137 0.13 -18.80 8.73
C TYR A 137 0.70 -19.73 7.66
N GLU A 138 0.60 -21.04 7.83
CA GLU A 138 1.07 -22.02 6.86
C GLU A 138 0.34 -21.88 5.51
N LEU A 139 -0.98 -21.68 5.53
CA LEU A 139 -1.78 -21.47 4.32
C LEU A 139 -1.37 -20.23 3.53
N ASN A 140 -0.88 -19.19 4.19
CA ASN A 140 -0.59 -17.89 3.58
C ASN A 140 0.92 -17.56 3.58
N ARG A 141 1.80 -18.49 3.88
CA ARG A 141 3.24 -18.26 4.07
C ARG A 141 3.89 -17.54 2.88
N ASP A 142 3.50 -17.89 1.67
CA ASP A 142 4.03 -17.29 0.44
C ASP A 142 3.58 -15.83 0.24
N ASN A 143 2.43 -15.48 0.78
CA ASN A 143 1.84 -14.14 0.70
C ASN A 143 2.26 -13.22 1.85
N ILE A 144 2.67 -13.81 2.99
CA ILE A 144 3.11 -13.09 4.18
C ILE A 144 4.62 -12.80 4.05
N LYS A 145 4.96 -11.63 3.50
CA LYS A 145 6.34 -11.15 3.33
C LYS A 145 6.44 -9.70 3.76
N GLU A 146 7.57 -9.33 4.36
CA GLU A 146 7.84 -7.93 4.76
C GLU A 146 7.78 -7.00 3.53
N GLY A 147 7.17 -5.83 3.69
CA GLY A 147 6.90 -4.86 2.61
C GLY A 147 5.67 -5.16 1.75
N LYS A 148 5.04 -6.34 1.87
CA LYS A 148 3.80 -6.67 1.14
C LYS A 148 2.58 -6.08 1.84
N SER A 149 1.64 -5.62 1.02
CA SER A 149 0.33 -5.14 1.50
C SER A 149 -0.73 -6.24 1.39
N VAL A 150 -1.50 -6.39 2.45
CA VAL A 150 -2.53 -7.43 2.59
C VAL A 150 -3.82 -6.82 3.14
N ILE A 151 -4.93 -7.49 2.88
CA ILE A 151 -6.20 -7.25 3.57
C ILE A 151 -6.43 -8.41 4.53
N THR A 152 -6.57 -8.08 5.80
CA THR A 152 -6.87 -9.03 6.87
C THR A 152 -8.33 -8.91 7.27
N THR A 153 -9.03 -10.04 7.34
CA THR A 153 -10.34 -10.10 8.02
C THR A 153 -10.08 -10.37 9.49
N LEU A 154 -10.45 -9.42 10.33
CA LEU A 154 -10.26 -9.46 11.76
C LEU A 154 -11.59 -9.71 12.45
N SER A 155 -11.57 -10.48 13.54
CA SER A 155 -12.70 -10.55 14.47
C SER A 155 -12.23 -10.19 15.87
N LYS A 156 -13.08 -9.50 16.61
CA LYS A 156 -12.84 -9.16 18.00
C LYS A 156 -13.89 -9.82 18.90
N ASN A 157 -13.41 -10.39 19.99
CA ASN A 157 -14.23 -10.97 21.04
C ASN A 157 -13.75 -10.43 22.38
N PHE A 158 -14.68 -9.97 23.18
CA PHE A 158 -14.38 -9.62 24.56
C PHE A 158 -14.37 -10.90 25.41
N ASN A 159 -13.26 -11.15 26.10
CA ASN A 159 -13.17 -12.27 27.02
C ASN A 159 -13.48 -11.77 28.43
N ASP A 160 -14.66 -12.08 28.92
CA ASP A 160 -15.15 -11.64 30.24
C ASP A 160 -14.26 -12.15 31.39
N SER A 161 -13.66 -13.34 31.24
CA SER A 161 -12.80 -13.93 32.28
C SER A 161 -11.44 -13.22 32.40
N GLU A 162 -10.93 -12.66 31.32
CA GLU A 162 -9.64 -11.96 31.28
C GLU A 162 -9.80 -10.44 31.21
N GLN A 163 -11.03 -9.94 31.08
CA GLN A 163 -11.36 -8.52 30.84
C GLN A 163 -10.53 -7.90 29.70
N ARG A 164 -10.25 -8.68 28.66
CA ARG A 164 -9.40 -8.28 27.52
C ARG A 164 -10.10 -8.49 26.21
N LEU A 165 -9.89 -7.53 25.30
CA LEU A 165 -10.29 -7.66 23.92
C LEU A 165 -9.30 -8.59 23.19
N ARG A 166 -9.81 -9.70 22.65
CA ARG A 166 -9.02 -10.59 21.78
C ARG A 166 -9.33 -10.31 20.31
N ILE A 167 -8.27 -10.04 19.54
CA ILE A 167 -8.36 -9.86 18.09
C ILE A 167 -7.80 -11.12 17.43
N ASN A 168 -8.61 -11.73 16.57
CA ASN A 168 -8.23 -12.90 15.80
C ASN A 168 -8.20 -12.58 14.31
N VAL A 169 -7.17 -13.03 13.62
CA VAL A 169 -7.08 -12.97 12.17
C VAL A 169 -7.81 -14.18 11.60
N LYS A 170 -8.88 -13.97 10.83
CA LYS A 170 -9.66 -15.03 10.19
C LYS A 170 -9.19 -15.33 8.77
N LYS A 171 -8.76 -14.30 8.05
CA LYS A 171 -8.35 -14.42 6.65
C LYS A 171 -7.28 -13.40 6.32
N ILE A 172 -6.37 -13.78 5.42
CA ILE A 172 -5.36 -12.89 4.85
C ILE A 172 -5.45 -13.02 3.33
N ILE A 173 -5.54 -11.89 2.64
CA ILE A 173 -5.59 -11.85 1.18
C ILE A 173 -4.55 -10.81 0.73
N PRO A 174 -3.66 -11.12 -0.24
CA PRO A 174 -2.81 -10.11 -0.85
C PRO A 174 -3.65 -8.96 -1.42
N LEU A 175 -3.24 -7.73 -1.17
CA LEU A 175 -3.94 -6.56 -1.68
C LEU A 175 -4.03 -6.59 -3.21
N ASP A 176 -3.00 -7.08 -3.88
CA ASP A 176 -2.93 -7.22 -5.33
C ASP A 176 -4.06 -8.10 -5.90
N GLU A 177 -4.52 -9.11 -5.18
CA GLU A 177 -5.64 -9.95 -5.62
C GLU A 177 -6.95 -9.16 -5.71
N ILE A 178 -7.16 -8.21 -4.81
CA ILE A 178 -8.36 -7.35 -4.82
C ILE A 178 -8.23 -6.27 -5.86
N ILE A 179 -7.05 -5.63 -5.94
CA ILE A 179 -6.78 -4.56 -6.89
C ILE A 179 -6.86 -5.07 -8.35
N ASN A 180 -6.43 -6.31 -8.60
CA ASN A 180 -6.41 -6.89 -9.93
C ASN A 180 -7.69 -7.65 -10.30
N LYS A 181 -8.70 -7.67 -9.41
CA LYS A 181 -10.00 -8.24 -9.78
C LYS A 181 -10.56 -7.51 -11.00
N PRO A 182 -11.09 -8.27 -11.97
CA PRO A 182 -11.74 -7.65 -13.12
C PRO A 182 -12.96 -6.87 -12.67
N ILE A 183 -13.08 -5.64 -13.14
CA ILE A 183 -14.25 -4.81 -12.91
C ILE A 183 -15.40 -5.41 -13.72
N ASN A 184 -16.44 -5.87 -13.05
CA ASN A 184 -17.61 -6.47 -13.72
C ASN A 184 -18.75 -5.47 -13.91
N SER A 185 -18.86 -4.48 -13.04
CA SER A 185 -19.88 -3.45 -13.07
C SER A 185 -19.34 -2.14 -12.52
N LEU A 186 -19.76 -1.04 -13.10
CA LEU A 186 -19.48 0.32 -12.69
C LEU A 186 -20.81 1.05 -12.47
N LYS A 187 -20.97 1.62 -11.29
CA LYS A 187 -22.12 2.45 -10.95
C LYS A 187 -21.66 3.86 -10.64
N VAL A 188 -22.09 4.82 -11.45
CA VAL A 188 -21.67 6.21 -11.35
C VAL A 188 -22.84 7.07 -10.91
N LYS A 189 -22.66 7.85 -9.86
CA LYS A 189 -23.64 8.86 -9.44
C LYS A 189 -23.38 10.13 -10.23
N ILE A 190 -24.43 10.64 -10.88
CA ILE A 190 -24.40 11.85 -11.69
C ILE A 190 -25.16 12.94 -10.95
N SER A 191 -24.49 14.04 -10.66
CA SER A 191 -25.04 15.18 -9.96
C SER A 191 -25.52 16.31 -10.91
N ASN A 192 -24.96 16.38 -12.12
CA ASN A 192 -25.32 17.38 -13.10
C ASN A 192 -25.16 16.86 -14.55
N SER A 193 -25.72 17.62 -15.52
CA SER A 193 -25.65 17.22 -16.92
C SER A 193 -24.23 17.25 -17.51
N LYS A 194 -23.34 18.09 -17.00
CA LYS A 194 -21.94 18.17 -17.47
C LYS A 194 -21.16 16.90 -17.17
N ASP A 195 -21.47 16.25 -16.04
CA ASP A 195 -20.84 14.99 -15.65
C ASP A 195 -21.16 13.88 -16.69
N PHE A 196 -22.39 13.92 -17.25
CA PHE A 196 -22.80 12.95 -18.27
C PHE A 196 -22.01 13.14 -19.58
N ASP A 197 -21.75 14.37 -19.99
CA ASP A 197 -20.97 14.67 -21.19
C ASP A 197 -19.52 14.20 -21.03
N LEU A 198 -18.91 14.44 -19.90
CA LEU A 198 -17.55 13.93 -19.57
C LEU A 198 -17.50 12.41 -19.58
N LEU A 199 -18.44 11.76 -18.92
CA LEU A 199 -18.52 10.30 -18.87
C LEU A 199 -18.73 9.69 -20.26
N SER A 200 -19.48 10.34 -21.12
CA SER A 200 -19.70 9.89 -22.52
C SER A 200 -18.41 9.91 -23.34
N GLN A 201 -17.48 10.84 -23.05
CA GLN A 201 -16.17 10.93 -23.71
C GLN A 201 -15.18 9.90 -23.15
N ILE A 202 -15.27 9.56 -21.88
CA ILE A 202 -14.38 8.60 -21.23
C ILE A 202 -14.80 7.16 -21.52
N LEU A 203 -16.10 6.86 -21.49
CA LEU A 203 -16.66 5.53 -21.64
C LEU A 203 -17.02 5.19 -23.10
N VAL A 204 -16.17 5.50 -24.05
CA VAL A 204 -16.42 5.29 -25.50
C VAL A 204 -16.23 3.83 -25.92
N ASN A 205 -15.16 3.20 -25.42
CA ASN A 205 -14.73 1.89 -25.89
C ASN A 205 -15.64 0.76 -25.39
N GLN A 206 -15.93 -0.22 -26.25
CA GLN A 206 -16.63 -1.43 -25.86
C GLN A 206 -15.71 -2.34 -25.03
N GLY A 207 -16.28 -3.03 -24.05
CA GLY A 207 -15.55 -3.93 -23.16
C GLY A 207 -16.48 -4.88 -22.41
N ASN A 208 -16.08 -5.30 -21.22
CA ASN A 208 -16.79 -6.34 -20.45
C ASN A 208 -17.55 -5.79 -19.21
N VAL A 209 -17.45 -4.49 -18.92
CA VAL A 209 -18.01 -3.87 -17.72
C VAL A 209 -19.44 -3.39 -17.98
N LYS A 210 -20.37 -3.77 -17.10
CA LYS A 210 -21.73 -3.21 -17.11
C LYS A 210 -21.67 -1.82 -16.46
N VAL A 211 -22.23 -0.80 -17.11
CA VAL A 211 -22.27 0.56 -16.59
C VAL A 211 -23.70 0.99 -16.30
N GLU A 212 -23.90 1.49 -15.09
CA GLU A 212 -25.16 2.05 -14.61
C GLU A 212 -24.93 3.47 -14.11
N PHE A 213 -25.78 4.40 -14.51
CA PHE A 213 -25.80 5.77 -14.03
C PHE A 213 -26.94 5.96 -13.05
N GLU A 214 -26.64 6.52 -11.90
CA GLU A 214 -27.61 6.88 -10.89
C GLU A 214 -27.74 8.41 -10.84
N ILE A 215 -28.92 8.90 -11.17
CA ILE A 215 -29.24 10.33 -11.21
C ILE A 215 -30.25 10.61 -10.10
N VAL A 216 -29.97 11.61 -9.28
CA VAL A 216 -30.92 12.07 -8.25
C VAL A 216 -31.44 13.45 -8.68
N ASP A 217 -32.72 13.53 -8.98
CA ASP A 217 -33.43 14.75 -9.32
C ASP A 217 -34.72 14.89 -8.49
N ASN A 218 -34.90 16.02 -7.83
CA ASN A 218 -36.09 16.34 -7.02
C ASN A 218 -36.49 15.20 -6.03
N ASN A 219 -35.54 14.66 -5.30
CA ASN A 219 -35.71 13.51 -4.39
C ASN A 219 -36.15 12.19 -5.08
N LYS A 220 -36.13 12.14 -6.41
CA LYS A 220 -36.35 10.91 -7.16
C LYS A 220 -35.02 10.36 -7.67
N LYS A 221 -34.88 9.05 -7.58
CA LYS A 221 -33.69 8.33 -8.00
C LYS A 221 -33.98 7.61 -9.31
N TYR A 222 -33.22 7.95 -10.34
CA TYR A 222 -33.30 7.33 -11.65
C TYR A 222 -32.04 6.48 -11.88
N THR A 223 -32.22 5.27 -12.40
CA THR A 223 -31.11 4.40 -12.77
C THR A 223 -31.14 4.14 -14.26
N ILE A 224 -30.13 4.54 -14.98
CA ILE A 224 -29.96 4.32 -16.41
C ILE A 224 -28.89 3.26 -16.61
N LYS A 225 -29.22 2.16 -17.29
CA LYS A 225 -28.30 1.08 -17.62
C LYS A 225 -27.89 1.18 -19.07
N LEU A 226 -26.58 1.20 -19.34
CA LEU A 226 -26.09 1.16 -20.70
C LEU A 226 -26.36 -0.21 -21.32
N LYS A 227 -26.94 -0.24 -22.53
CA LYS A 227 -27.20 -1.49 -23.24
C LYS A 227 -25.94 -2.25 -23.63
N LYS A 228 -24.87 -1.51 -23.96
CA LYS A 228 -23.57 -2.08 -24.34
C LYS A 228 -22.59 -1.96 -23.18
N LYS A 229 -21.88 -3.03 -22.90
CA LYS A 229 -20.79 -3.04 -21.93
C LYS A 229 -19.65 -2.13 -22.39
N ARG A 230 -18.92 -1.55 -21.44
CA ARG A 230 -17.81 -0.63 -21.68
C ARG A 230 -16.49 -1.21 -21.22
N PHE A 231 -15.41 -0.74 -21.83
CA PHE A 231 -14.07 -0.95 -21.31
C PHE A 231 -13.84 0.03 -20.15
N VAL A 232 -13.48 -0.50 -18.99
CA VAL A 232 -13.16 0.28 -17.81
C VAL A 232 -11.92 -0.35 -17.17
N ASP A 233 -10.87 0.42 -17.08
CA ASP A 233 -9.64 0.09 -16.37
C ASP A 233 -9.44 1.03 -15.17
N LYS A 234 -8.34 0.86 -14.45
CA LYS A 234 -8.02 1.69 -13.29
C LYS A 234 -7.80 3.17 -13.66
N ASN A 235 -7.26 3.44 -14.86
CA ASN A 235 -7.02 4.81 -15.29
C ASN A 235 -8.35 5.53 -15.54
N ILE A 236 -9.30 4.83 -16.14
CA ILE A 236 -10.67 5.32 -16.37
C ILE A 236 -11.37 5.54 -15.02
N LEU A 237 -11.23 4.62 -14.05
CA LEU A 237 -11.83 4.79 -12.72
C LEU A 237 -11.27 6.01 -11.98
N ASN A 238 -9.98 6.27 -12.10
CA ASN A 238 -9.35 7.44 -11.47
C ASN A 238 -9.70 8.77 -12.16
N SER A 239 -10.24 8.73 -13.37
CA SER A 239 -10.65 9.92 -14.14
C SER A 239 -12.15 10.24 -14.02
N ILE A 240 -12.93 9.37 -13.41
CA ILE A 240 -14.36 9.53 -13.09
C ILE A 240 -14.52 10.06 -11.67
#